data_b98f0c6ad05af8d43b6cd99a814b5601
#
_entry.id   b98f0c6ad05af8d43b6cd99a814b5601
#
_cell.length_a   1.000
_cell.length_b   1.000
_cell.length_c   1.000
_cell.angle_alpha   90.00
_cell.angle_beta   90.00
_cell.angle_gamma   90.00
#
_symmetry.space_group_name_H-M   'P 1'
#
loop_
_entity.id
_entity.type
_entity.pdbx_description
1 polymer ?
#
loop_
_entity_poly.entity_id
_entity_poly.type
_entity_poly.pdbx_seq_one_letter_code
_entity_poly.pdbx_strand_id
1 'polypeptide(L)'
;MSREQGPPTERTTHRVVAGDARELALPDDSVELVVTSPPYPMIDVWDETFAALEPAVGEALSAGDGDEAFERMHDVLADVWAEVARVLVPGGIACVNVGDATRSIDGRFGLYPNHAAVIERCRAVGLSPLPDVLWRKPGNSAAKFMGSGMLPPNAYVTLEHEYVLVLRNGGTRQPPSERRRRSAFFWEERNEWFSDVWTDLQGRDQALDSAVRERSAAFPFEMPYRLVNMYSVQGETVLDPFWGTGTTTLAAMASARSSVGYELEAELVADLADDLPAQARALAAARHRERLARHREFVRERRAEGSEPGYRSVAYEFPVMTKQERRLVLPSIEAVRRVDEGGDGDDGSSGDEGDHSQGGDHGQDGDHGRNGEGARFVVEHGRYGVEDE
;
A
#
# COMPACT_ATOMS: atom_id res chain seq x y z
N MET A 1 38.48 -21.87 -7.34
CA MET A 1 37.40 -21.03 -7.89
C MET A 1 36.14 -21.42 -7.13
N SER A 2 35.86 -20.68 -6.04
CA SER A 2 34.64 -20.87 -5.25
C SER A 2 33.48 -20.38 -6.12
N ARG A 3 32.50 -21.24 -6.37
CA ARG A 3 31.22 -20.83 -6.95
C ARG A 3 30.65 -19.78 -6.00
N GLU A 4 30.58 -18.53 -6.43
CA GLU A 4 29.76 -17.54 -5.74
C GLU A 4 28.33 -18.09 -5.68
N GLN A 5 27.89 -18.39 -4.47
CA GLN A 5 26.49 -18.72 -4.22
C GLN A 5 25.67 -17.53 -4.72
N GLY A 6 24.68 -17.82 -5.56
CA GLY A 6 23.72 -16.81 -6.01
C GLY A 6 23.10 -16.09 -4.80
N PRO A 7 22.54 -14.90 -5.00
CA PRO A 7 21.90 -14.18 -3.91
C PRO A 7 20.88 -15.11 -3.22
N PRO A 8 20.81 -15.07 -1.88
CA PRO A 8 19.86 -15.92 -1.15
C PRO A 8 18.44 -15.64 -1.67
N THR A 9 17.70 -16.70 -1.94
CA THR A 9 16.28 -16.62 -2.30
C THR A 9 15.53 -15.99 -1.12
N GLU A 10 14.89 -14.85 -1.33
CA GLU A 10 14.03 -14.24 -0.31
C GLU A 10 12.66 -14.91 -0.38
N ARG A 11 12.08 -15.25 0.75
CA ARG A 11 10.74 -15.79 0.85
C ARG A 11 9.83 -14.78 1.54
N THR A 12 8.70 -14.45 0.94
CA THR A 12 7.71 -13.53 1.49
C THR A 12 6.34 -14.21 1.64
N THR A 13 5.55 -13.72 2.58
CA THR A 13 4.19 -14.19 2.82
C THR A 13 3.20 -13.05 2.59
N HIS A 14 2.08 -13.38 1.95
CA HIS A 14 1.03 -12.40 1.66
C HIS A 14 -0.29 -12.96 2.16
N ARG A 15 -0.98 -12.16 2.96
CA ARG A 15 -2.27 -12.52 3.55
C ARG A 15 -3.28 -11.44 3.23
N VAL A 16 -4.46 -11.84 2.77
CA VAL A 16 -5.63 -10.99 2.62
C VAL A 16 -6.69 -11.52 3.56
N VAL A 17 -7.25 -10.66 4.38
CA VAL A 17 -8.22 -10.99 5.42
C VAL A 17 -9.53 -10.26 5.11
N ALA A 18 -10.63 -10.99 5.02
CA ALA A 18 -11.96 -10.39 5.05
C ALA A 18 -12.28 -10.01 6.50
N GLY A 19 -12.26 -8.72 6.81
CA GLY A 19 -12.42 -8.24 8.20
C GLY A 19 -12.36 -6.74 8.33
N ASP A 20 -12.73 -6.27 9.51
CA ASP A 20 -12.75 -4.86 9.86
C ASP A 20 -11.38 -4.38 10.32
N ALA A 21 -10.86 -3.34 9.69
CA ALA A 21 -9.56 -2.77 10.01
C ALA A 21 -9.51 -2.01 11.36
N ARG A 22 -10.66 -1.80 11.99
CA ARG A 22 -10.74 -1.27 13.37
C ARG A 22 -10.29 -2.30 14.42
N GLU A 23 -10.15 -3.58 14.02
CA GLU A 23 -9.72 -4.69 14.87
C GLU A 23 -8.71 -5.57 14.11
N LEU A 24 -7.45 -5.11 13.98
CA LEU A 24 -6.42 -5.86 13.27
C LEU A 24 -5.93 -7.06 14.09
N ALA A 25 -6.14 -8.28 13.59
CA ALA A 25 -5.59 -9.50 14.18
C ALA A 25 -4.07 -9.64 13.91
N LEU A 26 -3.33 -8.60 14.31
CA LEU A 26 -1.87 -8.50 14.17
C LEU A 26 -1.27 -8.14 15.54
N PRO A 27 -0.07 -8.68 15.87
CA PRO A 27 0.65 -8.28 17.06
C PRO A 27 1.04 -6.79 17.03
N ASP A 28 1.23 -6.21 18.21
CA ASP A 28 1.87 -4.89 18.33
C ASP A 28 3.26 -4.93 17.69
N ASP A 29 3.72 -3.79 17.16
CA ASP A 29 5.07 -3.63 16.60
C ASP A 29 5.47 -4.72 15.58
N SER A 30 4.54 -5.12 14.68
CA SER A 30 4.73 -6.23 13.73
C SER A 30 4.79 -5.81 12.25
N VAL A 31 4.58 -4.54 11.95
CA VAL A 31 4.51 -4.00 10.60
C VAL A 31 5.49 -2.83 10.44
N GLU A 32 6.30 -2.86 9.39
CA GLU A 32 7.28 -1.80 9.14
C GLU A 32 6.76 -0.66 8.28
N LEU A 33 5.77 -0.93 7.44
CA LEU A 33 5.20 0.05 6.53
C LEU A 33 3.70 -0.15 6.37
N VAL A 34 2.95 0.94 6.38
CA VAL A 34 1.55 0.98 5.91
C VAL A 34 1.49 1.79 4.62
N VAL A 35 0.83 1.26 3.59
CA VAL A 35 0.52 1.99 2.36
C VAL A 35 -0.95 1.75 2.03
N THR A 36 -1.76 2.80 2.06
CA THR A 36 -3.20 2.67 2.00
C THR A 36 -3.92 3.89 1.44
N SER A 37 -5.19 3.70 1.06
CA SER A 37 -6.13 4.76 0.73
C SER A 37 -7.47 4.42 1.39
N PRO A 38 -7.87 5.12 2.46
CA PRO A 38 -9.15 4.86 3.13
C PRO A 38 -10.33 5.26 2.24
N PRO A 39 -11.55 4.83 2.55
CA PRO A 39 -12.74 5.48 2.02
C PRO A 39 -12.72 6.96 2.38
N TYR A 40 -12.93 7.84 1.37
CA TYR A 40 -12.83 9.29 1.61
C TYR A 40 -14.13 9.82 2.19
N PRO A 41 -14.14 10.34 3.44
CA PRO A 41 -15.30 11.02 4.00
C PRO A 41 -15.88 12.09 3.07
N MET A 42 -17.21 12.18 3.04
CA MET A 42 -17.99 13.10 2.22
C MET A 42 -17.92 12.89 0.69
N ILE A 43 -17.36 11.77 0.23
CA ILE A 43 -17.54 11.29 -1.15
C ILE A 43 -18.73 10.34 -1.15
N ASP A 44 -19.77 10.65 -1.93
CA ASP A 44 -21.11 10.04 -1.89
C ASP A 44 -21.11 8.50 -1.95
N VAL A 45 -20.17 7.92 -2.67
CA VAL A 45 -20.05 6.45 -2.82
C VAL A 45 -19.79 5.73 -1.49
N TRP A 46 -19.27 6.42 -0.48
CA TRP A 46 -18.95 5.86 0.82
C TRP A 46 -20.00 6.13 1.91
N ASP A 47 -21.05 6.90 1.63
CA ASP A 47 -22.05 7.26 2.61
C ASP A 47 -22.72 6.04 3.26
N GLU A 48 -23.11 5.05 2.46
CA GLU A 48 -23.76 3.83 2.94
C GLU A 48 -22.81 2.99 3.80
N THR A 49 -21.55 2.90 3.41
CA THR A 49 -20.51 2.19 4.18
C THR A 49 -20.31 2.84 5.54
N PHE A 50 -20.13 4.16 5.59
CA PHE A 50 -19.97 4.86 6.87
C PHE A 50 -21.23 4.80 7.72
N ALA A 51 -22.43 4.94 7.13
CA ALA A 51 -23.69 4.85 7.88
C ALA A 51 -23.96 3.43 8.43
N ALA A 52 -23.47 2.39 7.77
CA ALA A 52 -23.54 1.01 8.27
C ALA A 52 -22.60 0.78 9.46
N LEU A 53 -21.42 1.42 9.46
CA LEU A 53 -20.44 1.33 10.54
C LEU A 53 -20.80 2.23 11.74
N GLU A 54 -21.42 3.39 11.49
CA GLU A 54 -21.84 4.39 12.47
C GLU A 54 -23.17 5.05 12.02
N PRO A 55 -24.32 4.61 12.55
CA PRO A 55 -25.63 5.12 12.13
C PRO A 55 -25.83 6.64 12.25
N ALA A 56 -25.12 7.29 13.19
CA ALA A 56 -25.20 8.74 13.37
C ALA A 56 -24.68 9.51 12.14
N VAL A 57 -23.86 8.90 11.27
CA VAL A 57 -23.47 9.47 9.96
C VAL A 57 -24.70 9.65 9.07
N GLY A 58 -25.54 8.61 8.94
CA GLY A 58 -26.74 8.66 8.13
C GLY A 58 -27.78 9.65 8.69
N GLU A 59 -27.88 9.76 10.01
CA GLU A 59 -28.74 10.76 10.69
C GLU A 59 -28.28 12.18 10.38
N ALA A 60 -26.99 12.47 10.50
CA ALA A 60 -26.42 13.80 10.23
C ALA A 60 -26.60 14.19 8.76
N LEU A 61 -26.30 13.28 7.80
CA LEU A 61 -26.54 13.52 6.37
C LEU A 61 -28.01 13.81 6.06
N SER A 62 -28.92 13.05 6.66
CA SER A 62 -30.37 13.24 6.48
C SER A 62 -30.87 14.55 7.08
N ALA A 63 -30.25 15.01 8.16
CA ALA A 63 -30.54 16.29 8.80
C ALA A 63 -29.94 17.51 8.05
N GLY A 64 -29.11 17.27 7.01
CA GLY A 64 -28.39 18.33 6.29
C GLY A 64 -27.21 18.90 7.07
N ASP A 65 -26.69 18.18 8.07
CA ASP A 65 -25.52 18.54 8.86
C ASP A 65 -24.26 17.87 8.32
N GLY A 66 -23.66 18.52 7.31
CA GLY A 66 -22.45 18.00 6.66
C GLY A 66 -21.22 18.03 7.56
N ASP A 67 -21.13 19.00 8.48
CA ASP A 67 -19.99 19.12 9.38
C ASP A 67 -20.01 17.98 10.43
N GLU A 68 -21.18 17.69 11.01
CA GLU A 68 -21.33 16.54 11.92
C GLU A 68 -21.08 15.20 11.19
N ALA A 69 -21.62 15.02 9.98
CA ALA A 69 -21.36 13.82 9.20
C ALA A 69 -19.86 13.62 8.92
N PHE A 70 -19.13 14.68 8.57
CA PHE A 70 -17.70 14.66 8.34
C PHE A 70 -16.92 14.21 9.57
N GLU A 71 -17.22 14.78 10.74
CA GLU A 71 -16.56 14.43 12.00
C GLU A 71 -16.82 12.95 12.36
N ARG A 72 -18.08 12.49 12.24
CA ARG A 72 -18.45 11.09 12.53
C ARG A 72 -17.74 10.10 11.60
N MET A 73 -17.65 10.37 10.30
CA MET A 73 -16.90 9.55 9.36
C MET A 73 -15.42 9.44 9.74
N HIS A 74 -14.81 10.56 10.18
CA HIS A 74 -13.44 10.57 10.66
C HIS A 74 -13.26 9.88 12.02
N ASP A 75 -14.27 9.86 12.88
CA ASP A 75 -14.21 9.09 14.13
C ASP A 75 -14.17 7.58 13.85
N VAL A 76 -14.93 7.09 12.85
CA VAL A 76 -14.82 5.70 12.38
C VAL A 76 -13.40 5.38 11.90
N LEU A 77 -12.77 6.28 11.13
CA LEU A 77 -11.40 6.10 10.67
C LEU A 77 -10.36 6.23 11.80
N ALA A 78 -10.67 6.97 12.87
CA ALA A 78 -9.78 7.14 14.01
C ALA A 78 -9.44 5.82 14.71
N ASP A 79 -10.41 4.90 14.77
CA ASP A 79 -10.20 3.55 15.30
C ASP A 79 -9.19 2.77 14.47
N VAL A 80 -9.25 2.91 13.13
CA VAL A 80 -8.26 2.29 12.23
C VAL A 80 -6.87 2.91 12.43
N TRP A 81 -6.79 4.24 12.62
CA TRP A 81 -5.49 4.89 12.87
C TRP A 81 -4.89 4.49 14.22
N ALA A 82 -5.70 4.18 15.22
CA ALA A 82 -5.24 3.63 16.49
C ALA A 82 -4.62 2.23 16.30
N GLU A 83 -5.27 1.37 15.54
CA GLU A 83 -4.74 0.05 15.20
C GLU A 83 -3.47 0.14 14.34
N VAL A 84 -3.43 1.03 13.35
CA VAL A 84 -2.22 1.31 12.55
C VAL A 84 -1.07 1.74 13.45
N ALA A 85 -1.30 2.64 14.41
CA ALA A 85 -0.26 3.07 15.34
C ALA A 85 0.22 1.95 16.25
N ARG A 86 -0.68 1.05 16.69
CA ARG A 86 -0.36 -0.11 17.53
C ARG A 86 0.52 -1.13 16.82
N VAL A 87 0.18 -1.45 15.55
CA VAL A 87 0.89 -2.51 14.81
C VAL A 87 2.18 -2.03 14.16
N LEU A 88 2.36 -0.71 13.95
CA LEU A 88 3.59 -0.15 13.38
C LEU A 88 4.75 -0.26 14.37
N VAL A 89 5.86 -0.85 13.93
CA VAL A 89 7.11 -0.89 14.72
C VAL A 89 7.61 0.52 15.03
N PRO A 90 8.39 0.74 16.10
CA PRO A 90 9.06 2.00 16.35
C PRO A 90 9.93 2.42 15.13
N GLY A 91 9.66 3.60 14.57
CA GLY A 91 10.28 4.10 13.35
C GLY A 91 9.62 3.58 12.05
N GLY A 92 8.54 2.81 12.14
CA GLY A 92 7.69 2.44 11.01
C GLY A 92 7.00 3.65 10.39
N ILE A 93 6.63 3.52 9.12
CA ILE A 93 6.03 4.60 8.32
C ILE A 93 4.61 4.20 7.91
N ALA A 94 3.69 5.16 7.95
CA ALA A 94 2.39 5.06 7.30
C ALA A 94 2.31 6.08 6.16
N CYS A 95 2.00 5.59 4.96
CA CYS A 95 1.73 6.40 3.77
C CYS A 95 0.23 6.30 3.48
N VAL A 96 -0.50 7.39 3.64
CA VAL A 96 -1.96 7.45 3.45
C VAL A 96 -2.27 8.34 2.26
N ASN A 97 -2.76 7.75 1.16
CA ASN A 97 -3.28 8.53 0.04
C ASN A 97 -4.71 8.96 0.35
N VAL A 98 -4.97 10.27 0.30
CA VAL A 98 -6.27 10.83 0.58
C VAL A 98 -6.54 12.08 -0.24
N GLY A 99 -7.77 12.19 -0.77
CA GLY A 99 -8.27 13.38 -1.45
C GLY A 99 -9.27 14.14 -0.60
N ASP A 100 -9.25 15.46 -0.70
CA ASP A 100 -10.29 16.29 -0.12
C ASP A 100 -11.58 16.17 -0.93
N ALA A 101 -12.72 16.32 -0.24
CA ALA A 101 -14.03 16.28 -0.87
C ALA A 101 -14.63 17.68 -1.00
N THR A 102 -15.35 17.90 -2.11
CA THR A 102 -16.24 19.05 -2.24
C THR A 102 -17.67 18.56 -2.40
N ARG A 103 -18.57 19.05 -1.58
CA ARG A 103 -19.96 18.59 -1.56
C ARG A 103 -20.91 19.72 -1.20
N SER A 104 -22.13 19.66 -1.73
CA SER A 104 -23.24 20.54 -1.30
C SER A 104 -24.16 19.75 -0.40
N ILE A 105 -24.30 20.19 0.84
CA ILE A 105 -25.24 19.63 1.81
C ILE A 105 -26.22 20.73 2.20
N ASP A 106 -27.52 20.48 2.11
CA ASP A 106 -28.60 21.44 2.36
C ASP A 106 -28.39 22.79 1.64
N GLY A 107 -27.96 22.74 0.36
CA GLY A 107 -27.71 23.92 -0.48
C GLY A 107 -26.45 24.70 -0.15
N ARG A 108 -25.67 24.30 0.85
CA ARG A 108 -24.37 24.90 1.18
C ARG A 108 -23.25 24.09 0.56
N PHE A 109 -22.51 24.69 -0.37
CA PHE A 109 -21.30 24.12 -0.94
C PHE A 109 -20.10 24.33 0.00
N GLY A 110 -19.33 23.28 0.25
CA GLY A 110 -18.16 23.32 1.11
C GLY A 110 -17.03 22.40 0.64
N LEU A 111 -15.83 22.68 1.16
CA LEU A 111 -14.68 21.80 1.11
C LEU A 111 -14.62 21.05 2.44
N TYR A 112 -14.46 19.72 2.35
CA TYR A 112 -14.22 18.81 3.47
C TYR A 112 -12.76 18.37 3.42
N PRO A 113 -11.88 18.91 4.27
CA PRO A 113 -10.42 18.73 4.16
C PRO A 113 -9.98 17.41 4.81
N ASN A 114 -10.20 16.30 4.13
CA ASN A 114 -9.87 14.97 4.60
C ASN A 114 -8.40 14.84 5.01
N HIS A 115 -7.46 15.41 4.23
CA HIS A 115 -6.04 15.36 4.55
C HIS A 115 -5.73 15.94 5.94
N ALA A 116 -6.33 17.07 6.29
CA ALA A 116 -6.11 17.72 7.57
C ALA A 116 -6.69 16.90 8.73
N ALA A 117 -7.91 16.38 8.56
CA ALA A 117 -8.56 15.54 9.56
C ALA A 117 -7.80 14.23 9.81
N VAL A 118 -7.28 13.57 8.76
CA VAL A 118 -6.42 12.37 8.90
C VAL A 118 -5.15 12.72 9.66
N ILE A 119 -4.46 13.82 9.35
CA ILE A 119 -3.26 14.25 10.09
C ILE A 119 -3.60 14.46 11.58
N GLU A 120 -4.72 15.12 11.86
CA GLU A 120 -5.14 15.38 13.24
C GLU A 120 -5.38 14.08 14.02
N ARG A 121 -6.18 13.14 13.47
CA ARG A 121 -6.47 11.84 14.10
C ARG A 121 -5.21 10.98 14.26
N CYS A 122 -4.32 10.94 13.26
CA CYS A 122 -3.05 10.22 13.33
C CYS A 122 -2.11 10.81 14.40
N ARG A 123 -2.06 12.14 14.55
CA ARG A 123 -1.29 12.79 15.62
C ARG A 123 -1.83 12.48 17.00
N ALA A 124 -3.15 12.38 17.14
CA ALA A 124 -3.79 12.03 18.41
C ALA A 124 -3.38 10.63 18.93
N VAL A 125 -3.08 9.69 18.02
CA VAL A 125 -2.58 8.34 18.35
C VAL A 125 -1.05 8.23 18.35
N GLY A 126 -0.32 9.37 18.28
CA GLY A 126 1.13 9.42 18.44
C GLY A 126 1.96 9.35 17.15
N LEU A 127 1.35 9.28 15.99
CA LEU A 127 2.06 9.34 14.72
C LEU A 127 2.52 10.77 14.40
N SER A 128 3.74 10.92 13.90
CA SER A 128 4.34 12.22 13.59
C SER A 128 4.37 12.45 12.08
N PRO A 129 3.78 13.53 11.54
CA PRO A 129 3.84 13.82 10.12
C PRO A 129 5.26 14.16 9.66
N LEU A 130 5.62 13.70 8.49
CA LEU A 130 6.79 14.05 7.71
C LEU A 130 6.35 14.87 6.48
N PRO A 131 7.28 15.39 5.65
CA PRO A 131 6.90 16.04 4.40
C PRO A 131 6.04 15.11 3.52
N ASP A 132 4.91 15.62 3.06
CA ASP A 132 3.93 14.91 2.26
C ASP A 132 4.27 14.99 0.76
N VAL A 133 3.57 14.21 -0.05
CA VAL A 133 3.61 14.32 -1.50
C VAL A 133 2.25 14.77 -2.03
N LEU A 134 2.24 15.80 -2.85
CA LEU A 134 1.10 16.18 -3.66
C LEU A 134 1.09 15.34 -4.94
N TRP A 135 0.14 14.43 -5.04
CA TRP A 135 -0.06 13.69 -6.28
C TRP A 135 -1.03 14.43 -7.17
N ARG A 136 -0.52 15.07 -8.23
CA ARG A 136 -1.35 15.72 -9.22
C ARG A 136 -2.00 14.68 -10.13
N LYS A 137 -3.31 14.54 -10.02
CA LYS A 137 -4.11 13.76 -10.96
C LYS A 137 -4.36 14.61 -12.21
N PRO A 138 -3.92 14.21 -13.42
CA PRO A 138 -4.35 14.86 -14.65
C PRO A 138 -5.85 14.58 -14.81
N GLY A 139 -6.65 15.53 -14.34
CA GLY A 139 -8.06 15.33 -14.09
C GLY A 139 -8.93 15.32 -15.36
N ASN A 140 -9.92 14.46 -15.34
CA ASN A 140 -11.15 14.64 -16.14
C ASN A 140 -11.91 15.93 -15.76
N SER A 141 -11.43 16.67 -14.79
CA SER A 141 -12.12 17.76 -14.11
C SER A 141 -11.84 19.15 -14.67
N ALA A 142 -10.86 19.33 -15.54
CA ALA A 142 -10.63 20.62 -16.22
C ALA A 142 -11.86 21.14 -17.02
N ALA A 143 -12.83 20.25 -17.29
CA ALA A 143 -14.10 20.60 -17.92
C ALA A 143 -15.26 20.87 -16.94
N LYS A 144 -15.04 20.65 -15.63
CA LYS A 144 -16.07 20.91 -14.60
C LYS A 144 -15.85 22.27 -13.98
N PHE A 145 -16.68 23.24 -14.34
CA PHE A 145 -16.73 24.50 -13.65
C PHE A 145 -17.42 24.32 -12.28
N MET A 146 -16.80 24.85 -11.22
CA MET A 146 -17.37 24.81 -9.89
C MET A 146 -17.93 26.19 -9.50
N GLY A 147 -19.03 26.19 -8.76
CA GLY A 147 -19.74 27.39 -8.39
C GLY A 147 -20.35 28.09 -9.60
N SER A 148 -20.17 29.42 -9.69
CA SER A 148 -20.67 30.24 -10.79
C SER A 148 -19.86 30.17 -12.09
N GLY A 149 -18.92 29.24 -12.19
CA GLY A 149 -18.06 29.04 -13.33
C GLY A 149 -17.14 30.22 -13.61
N MET A 150 -17.42 31.01 -14.66
CA MET A 150 -16.58 32.14 -15.05
C MET A 150 -17.01 33.49 -14.41
N LEU A 151 -18.04 33.48 -13.58
CA LEU A 151 -18.58 34.69 -12.96
C LEU A 151 -18.06 34.88 -11.53
N PRO A 152 -17.22 35.91 -11.25
CA PRO A 152 -16.79 36.20 -9.89
C PRO A 152 -17.96 36.73 -9.04
N PRO A 153 -17.88 36.63 -7.68
CA PRO A 153 -16.81 36.11 -6.86
C PRO A 153 -16.98 34.58 -6.52
N ASN A 154 -18.01 33.93 -7.02
CA ASN A 154 -18.44 32.59 -6.61
C ASN A 154 -17.96 31.47 -7.55
N ALA A 155 -16.89 31.71 -8.30
CA ALA A 155 -16.17 30.67 -9.02
C ALA A 155 -15.12 30.04 -8.10
N TYR A 156 -15.05 28.72 -8.06
CA TYR A 156 -14.15 27.98 -7.18
C TYR A 156 -13.10 27.21 -7.98
N VAL A 157 -11.94 26.99 -7.36
CA VAL A 157 -10.88 26.16 -7.94
C VAL A 157 -11.30 24.69 -7.98
N THR A 158 -10.86 23.99 -9.01
CA THR A 158 -11.05 22.55 -9.14
C THR A 158 -9.92 21.81 -8.42
N LEU A 159 -10.25 20.77 -7.66
CA LEU A 159 -9.25 19.91 -7.02
C LEU A 159 -8.61 19.01 -8.08
N GLU A 160 -7.31 19.18 -8.31
CA GLU A 160 -6.54 18.40 -9.29
C GLU A 160 -5.46 17.53 -8.63
N HIS A 161 -5.48 17.40 -7.31
CA HIS A 161 -4.49 16.60 -6.58
C HIS A 161 -5.12 15.84 -5.43
N GLU A 162 -4.39 14.83 -4.99
CA GLU A 162 -4.56 14.16 -3.71
C GLU A 162 -3.26 14.28 -2.91
N TYR A 163 -3.31 13.96 -1.62
CA TYR A 163 -2.17 13.97 -0.72
C TYR A 163 -1.72 12.54 -0.45
N VAL A 164 -0.42 12.29 -0.52
CA VAL A 164 0.18 11.11 0.11
C VAL A 164 0.79 11.57 1.41
N LEU A 165 0.03 11.43 2.49
CA LEU A 165 0.45 11.79 3.84
C LEU A 165 1.49 10.78 4.30
N VAL A 166 2.64 11.26 4.79
CA VAL A 166 3.71 10.41 5.31
C VAL A 166 3.82 10.62 6.82
N LEU A 167 3.55 9.58 7.58
CA LEU A 167 3.51 9.62 9.05
C LEU A 167 4.49 8.59 9.62
N ARG A 168 5.08 8.87 10.77
CA ARG A 168 6.06 7.98 11.41
C ARG A 168 5.70 7.69 12.86
N ASN A 169 5.84 6.42 13.25
CA ASN A 169 5.73 5.99 14.64
C ASN A 169 7.06 6.23 15.36
N GLY A 170 7.13 7.26 16.21
CA GLY A 170 8.30 7.56 17.04
C GLY A 170 9.56 7.98 16.26
N GLY A 171 10.70 7.43 16.62
CA GLY A 171 12.01 7.77 16.07
C GLY A 171 12.35 7.13 14.73
N THR A 172 13.64 7.06 14.38
CA THR A 172 14.10 6.38 13.16
C THR A 172 14.52 4.95 13.47
N ARG A 173 14.22 4.00 12.58
CA ARG A 173 14.68 2.62 12.66
C ARG A 173 15.92 2.36 11.82
N GLN A 174 16.65 1.30 12.13
CA GLN A 174 17.87 0.90 11.44
C GLN A 174 17.75 -0.57 10.99
N PRO A 175 17.16 -0.85 9.83
CA PRO A 175 17.12 -2.20 9.29
C PRO A 175 18.53 -2.77 9.06
N PRO A 176 18.70 -4.11 8.96
CA PRO A 176 19.98 -4.74 8.71
C PRO A 176 20.68 -4.16 7.48
N SER A 177 21.98 -3.84 7.60
CA SER A 177 22.72 -3.08 6.59
C SER A 177 22.74 -3.77 5.22
N GLU A 178 22.73 -5.10 5.17
CA GLU A 178 22.71 -5.86 3.92
C GLU A 178 21.36 -5.73 3.22
N ARG A 179 20.25 -5.89 3.94
CA ARG A 179 18.89 -5.66 3.39
C ARG A 179 18.73 -4.23 2.87
N ARG A 180 19.22 -3.23 3.60
CA ARG A 180 19.21 -1.82 3.13
C ARG A 180 19.95 -1.64 1.81
N ARG A 181 21.14 -2.28 1.65
CA ARG A 181 21.94 -2.17 0.43
C ARG A 181 21.29 -2.88 -0.75
N ARG A 182 20.65 -4.03 -0.53
CA ARG A 182 19.91 -4.75 -1.57
C ARG A 182 18.66 -3.98 -2.02
N SER A 183 18.03 -3.27 -1.09
CA SER A 183 16.80 -2.49 -1.31
C SER A 183 17.07 -1.05 -1.74
N ALA A 184 18.30 -0.69 -2.13
CA ALA A 184 18.61 0.62 -2.66
C ALA A 184 17.81 0.88 -3.95
N PHE A 185 17.69 2.13 -4.32
CA PHE A 185 17.13 2.59 -5.60
C PHE A 185 18.21 3.32 -6.40
N PHE A 186 18.00 3.52 -7.68
CA PHE A 186 18.92 4.24 -8.54
C PHE A 186 18.91 5.74 -8.25
N TRP A 187 20.01 6.41 -8.58
CA TRP A 187 20.18 7.85 -8.35
C TRP A 187 19.07 8.69 -9.00
N GLU A 188 18.70 8.38 -10.24
CA GLU A 188 17.64 9.05 -10.97
C GLU A 188 16.27 8.81 -10.34
N GLU A 189 16.00 7.60 -9.84
CA GLU A 189 14.77 7.28 -9.11
C GLU A 189 14.64 8.08 -7.82
N ARG A 190 15.76 8.22 -7.09
CA ARG A 190 15.77 9.04 -5.88
C ARG A 190 15.38 10.48 -6.18
N ASN A 191 15.84 11.05 -7.27
CA ASN A 191 15.57 12.44 -7.63
C ASN A 191 14.11 12.66 -8.06
N GLU A 192 13.45 11.61 -8.58
CA GLU A 192 12.06 11.63 -8.99
C GLU A 192 11.12 11.28 -7.85
N TRP A 193 11.37 10.15 -7.16
CA TRP A 193 10.45 9.62 -6.15
C TRP A 193 10.37 10.48 -4.89
N PHE A 194 11.45 11.16 -4.52
CA PHE A 194 11.49 12.03 -3.34
C PHE A 194 11.18 13.50 -3.66
N SER A 195 10.53 13.78 -4.79
CA SER A 195 9.87 15.05 -5.02
C SER A 195 8.58 15.13 -4.17
N ASP A 196 8.30 16.29 -3.63
CA ASP A 196 7.04 16.57 -2.91
C ASP A 196 5.84 16.82 -3.85
N VAL A 197 6.05 16.76 -5.17
CA VAL A 197 4.99 16.85 -6.18
C VAL A 197 5.20 15.76 -7.23
N TRP A 198 4.25 14.84 -7.33
CA TRP A 198 4.21 13.83 -8.39
C TRP A 198 3.22 14.24 -9.48
N THR A 199 3.73 14.39 -10.70
CA THR A 199 2.94 14.76 -11.88
C THR A 199 2.96 13.71 -12.98
N ASP A 200 3.78 12.70 -12.83
CA ASP A 200 4.06 11.65 -13.81
C ASP A 200 3.20 10.40 -13.63
N LEU A 201 2.53 10.25 -12.47
CA LEU A 201 1.65 9.11 -12.20
C LEU A 201 0.27 9.33 -12.81
N GLN A 202 -0.06 8.53 -13.82
CA GLN A 202 -1.37 8.59 -14.46
C GLN A 202 -2.28 7.52 -13.89
N GLY A 203 -3.47 7.92 -13.40
CA GLY A 203 -4.48 7.00 -12.85
C GLY A 203 -5.15 6.07 -13.88
N ARG A 204 -4.65 6.01 -15.14
CA ARG A 204 -5.21 5.21 -16.23
C ARG A 204 -4.52 3.87 -16.49
N ASP A 205 -3.39 3.61 -15.86
CA ASP A 205 -2.54 2.44 -16.19
C ASP A 205 -2.94 1.16 -15.43
N GLN A 206 -4.16 1.11 -14.89
CA GLN A 206 -4.68 -0.13 -14.29
C GLN A 206 -5.42 -0.95 -15.35
N ALA A 207 -4.97 -2.19 -15.56
CA ALA A 207 -5.63 -3.20 -16.38
C ALA A 207 -6.87 -3.81 -15.68
N LEU A 208 -7.59 -3.03 -14.88
CA LEU A 208 -8.80 -3.46 -14.19
C LEU A 208 -10.04 -3.23 -15.04
N ASP A 209 -11.01 -4.12 -14.90
CA ASP A 209 -12.32 -3.97 -15.51
C ASP A 209 -13.00 -2.67 -15.05
N SER A 210 -13.74 -1.98 -15.93
CA SER A 210 -14.30 -0.65 -15.64
C SER A 210 -15.19 -0.63 -14.38
N ALA A 211 -15.93 -1.70 -14.11
CA ALA A 211 -16.82 -1.83 -12.97
C ALA A 211 -16.07 -1.94 -11.64
N VAL A 212 -14.92 -2.64 -11.60
CA VAL A 212 -14.07 -2.75 -10.42
C VAL A 212 -13.35 -1.43 -10.16
N ARG A 213 -12.95 -0.73 -11.22
CA ARG A 213 -12.30 0.60 -11.14
C ARG A 213 -13.22 1.67 -10.57
N GLU A 214 -14.50 1.67 -10.95
CA GLU A 214 -15.49 2.65 -10.45
C GLU A 214 -15.81 2.44 -8.96
N ARG A 215 -15.78 1.20 -8.48
CA ARG A 215 -16.04 0.87 -7.07
C ARG A 215 -14.85 1.14 -6.15
N SER A 216 -13.60 0.96 -6.63
CA SER A 216 -12.45 0.86 -5.73
C SER A 216 -11.68 2.17 -5.55
N ALA A 217 -11.91 3.21 -6.38
CA ALA A 217 -11.11 4.45 -6.36
C ALA A 217 -9.58 4.22 -6.27
N ALA A 218 -9.11 3.04 -6.71
CA ALA A 218 -7.76 2.55 -6.49
C ALA A 218 -6.69 3.42 -7.16
N PHE A 219 -5.60 3.64 -6.47
CA PHE A 219 -4.43 4.32 -7.01
C PHE A 219 -3.66 3.43 -8.00
N PRO A 220 -2.87 4.00 -8.95
CA PRO A 220 -2.08 3.23 -9.90
C PRO A 220 -0.98 2.43 -9.18
N PHE A 221 -0.62 1.26 -9.72
CA PHE A 221 0.43 0.38 -9.17
C PHE A 221 1.75 1.09 -8.85
N GLU A 222 2.14 2.05 -9.68
CA GLU A 222 3.39 2.80 -9.50
C GLU A 222 3.44 3.55 -8.16
N MET A 223 2.31 4.05 -7.65
CA MET A 223 2.28 4.78 -6.38
C MET A 223 2.71 3.90 -5.19
N PRO A 224 2.03 2.79 -4.85
CA PRO A 224 2.45 1.93 -3.76
C PRO A 224 3.82 1.29 -4.06
N TYR A 225 4.16 1.02 -5.32
CA TYR A 225 5.48 0.50 -5.69
C TYR A 225 6.61 1.46 -5.29
N ARG A 226 6.48 2.78 -5.54
CA ARG A 226 7.42 3.80 -5.07
C ARG A 226 7.48 3.83 -3.55
N LEU A 227 6.34 3.96 -2.88
CA LEU A 227 6.26 4.08 -1.42
C LEU A 227 6.86 2.86 -0.70
N VAL A 228 6.58 1.64 -1.18
CA VAL A 228 7.16 0.40 -0.66
C VAL A 228 8.69 0.41 -0.78
N ASN A 229 9.24 0.83 -1.92
CA ASN A 229 10.68 0.90 -2.12
C ASN A 229 11.34 2.07 -1.38
N MET A 230 10.64 3.19 -1.16
CA MET A 230 11.15 4.36 -0.44
C MET A 230 11.24 4.13 1.07
N TYR A 231 10.29 3.41 1.67
CA TYR A 231 10.11 3.38 3.13
C TYR A 231 10.27 2.00 3.78
N SER A 232 10.52 0.94 2.99
CA SER A 232 10.80 -0.41 3.52
C SER A 232 12.02 -1.05 2.86
N VAL A 233 12.48 -2.18 3.43
CA VAL A 233 13.51 -3.02 2.82
C VAL A 233 12.97 -4.42 2.52
N GLN A 234 13.64 -5.16 1.61
CA GLN A 234 13.26 -6.53 1.26
C GLN A 234 13.12 -7.41 2.50
N GLY A 235 12.06 -8.22 2.56
CA GLY A 235 11.72 -9.10 3.67
C GLY A 235 10.98 -8.41 4.83
N GLU A 236 10.66 -7.13 4.76
CA GLU A 236 9.79 -6.42 5.71
C GLU A 236 8.32 -6.59 5.37
N THR A 237 7.43 -6.28 6.32
CA THR A 237 5.97 -6.42 6.18
C THR A 237 5.32 -5.09 5.85
N VAL A 238 4.44 -5.10 4.85
CA VAL A 238 3.59 -3.98 4.43
C VAL A 238 2.14 -4.29 4.76
N LEU A 239 1.45 -3.36 5.40
CA LEU A 239 0.03 -3.45 5.71
C LEU A 239 -0.78 -2.49 4.83
N ASP A 240 -1.92 -2.96 4.33
CA ASP A 240 -2.98 -2.15 3.76
C ASP A 240 -4.30 -2.45 4.49
N PRO A 241 -4.74 -1.59 5.43
CA PRO A 241 -5.99 -1.79 6.17
C PRO A 241 -7.25 -1.57 5.33
N PHE A 242 -7.13 -1.05 4.10
CA PHE A 242 -8.22 -0.84 3.15
C PHE A 242 -7.84 -1.45 1.79
N TRP A 243 -7.68 -2.77 1.77
CA TRP A 243 -7.03 -3.54 0.71
C TRP A 243 -7.59 -3.29 -0.70
N GLY A 244 -8.93 -3.12 -0.85
CA GLY A 244 -9.60 -2.83 -2.10
C GLY A 244 -9.24 -3.81 -3.22
N THR A 245 -8.52 -3.34 -4.23
CA THR A 245 -8.09 -4.16 -5.37
C THR A 245 -6.73 -4.83 -5.20
N GLY A 246 -6.14 -4.75 -4.01
CA GLY A 246 -4.86 -5.41 -3.69
C GLY A 246 -3.62 -4.78 -4.32
N THR A 247 -3.70 -3.54 -4.79
CA THR A 247 -2.58 -2.86 -5.48
C THR A 247 -1.34 -2.75 -4.60
N THR A 248 -1.52 -2.51 -3.28
CA THR A 248 -0.42 -2.51 -2.30
C THR A 248 0.21 -3.90 -2.15
N THR A 249 -0.61 -4.96 -2.12
CA THR A 249 -0.11 -6.35 -2.09
C THR A 249 0.71 -6.68 -3.33
N LEU A 250 0.23 -6.27 -4.53
CA LEU A 250 0.98 -6.44 -5.78
C LEU A 250 2.34 -5.72 -5.74
N ALA A 251 2.39 -4.51 -5.20
CA ALA A 251 3.62 -3.74 -5.04
C ALA A 251 4.59 -4.41 -4.05
N ALA A 252 4.08 -4.95 -2.94
CA ALA A 252 4.87 -5.70 -1.96
C ALA A 252 5.45 -6.98 -2.56
N MET A 253 4.64 -7.78 -3.29
CA MET A 253 5.10 -8.96 -4.03
C MET A 253 6.19 -8.59 -5.04
N ALA A 254 5.97 -7.57 -5.86
CA ALA A 254 6.94 -7.14 -6.86
C ALA A 254 8.27 -6.63 -6.27
N SER A 255 8.26 -6.26 -5.01
CA SER A 255 9.42 -5.65 -4.32
C SER A 255 10.07 -6.59 -3.29
N ALA A 256 9.66 -7.85 -3.18
CA ALA A 256 10.09 -8.82 -2.18
C ALA A 256 9.85 -8.35 -0.73
N ARG A 257 8.67 -7.82 -0.44
CA ARG A 257 8.16 -7.54 0.91
C ARG A 257 7.00 -8.47 1.18
N SER A 258 6.82 -8.88 2.43
CA SER A 258 5.59 -9.50 2.89
C SER A 258 4.44 -8.50 2.92
N SER A 259 3.18 -8.95 2.85
CA SER A 259 2.05 -8.05 3.00
C SER A 259 0.89 -8.67 3.78
N VAL A 260 0.13 -7.79 4.43
CA VAL A 260 -1.18 -8.09 4.99
C VAL A 260 -2.16 -7.05 4.46
N GLY A 261 -3.31 -7.50 3.97
CA GLY A 261 -4.41 -6.64 3.54
C GLY A 261 -5.67 -6.97 4.32
N TYR A 262 -6.43 -5.95 4.70
CA TYR A 262 -7.77 -6.10 5.28
C TYR A 262 -8.81 -5.49 4.35
N GLU A 263 -9.90 -6.21 4.12
CA GLU A 263 -11.01 -5.78 3.29
C GLU A 263 -12.33 -6.13 3.98
N LEU A 264 -13.21 -5.14 4.08
CA LEU A 264 -14.50 -5.33 4.73
C LEU A 264 -15.45 -6.20 3.89
N GLU A 265 -15.36 -6.09 2.56
CA GLU A 265 -16.18 -6.85 1.61
C GLU A 265 -15.53 -8.20 1.29
N ALA A 266 -16.01 -9.28 1.92
CA ALA A 266 -15.48 -10.64 1.71
C ALA A 266 -15.61 -11.12 0.26
N GLU A 267 -16.66 -10.72 -0.46
CA GLU A 267 -16.85 -11.04 -1.88
C GLU A 267 -15.73 -10.46 -2.74
N LEU A 268 -15.28 -9.22 -2.45
CA LEU A 268 -14.19 -8.59 -3.18
C LEU A 268 -12.87 -9.35 -2.98
N VAL A 269 -12.61 -9.84 -1.78
CA VAL A 269 -11.45 -10.70 -1.50
C VAL A 269 -11.52 -12.00 -2.30
N ALA A 270 -12.69 -12.66 -2.32
CA ALA A 270 -12.89 -13.92 -3.04
C ALA A 270 -12.70 -13.75 -4.55
N ASP A 271 -13.16 -12.64 -5.11
CA ASP A 271 -13.10 -12.38 -6.55
C ASP A 271 -11.70 -12.03 -7.06
N LEU A 272 -10.89 -11.34 -6.25
CA LEU A 272 -9.63 -10.74 -6.73
C LEU A 272 -8.37 -11.46 -6.23
N ALA A 273 -8.41 -12.17 -5.11
CA ALA A 273 -7.20 -12.70 -4.49
C ALA A 273 -6.48 -13.74 -5.37
N ASP A 274 -7.20 -14.55 -6.12
CA ASP A 274 -6.63 -15.62 -6.93
C ASP A 274 -5.81 -15.11 -8.14
N ASP A 275 -6.10 -13.90 -8.60
CA ASP A 275 -5.38 -13.28 -9.73
C ASP A 275 -4.09 -12.56 -9.32
N LEU A 276 -3.91 -12.27 -8.02
CA LEU A 276 -2.73 -11.55 -7.52
C LEU A 276 -1.39 -12.14 -7.96
N PRO A 277 -1.16 -13.47 -7.91
CA PRO A 277 0.13 -14.04 -8.30
C PRO A 277 0.50 -13.79 -9.76
N ALA A 278 -0.46 -13.90 -10.67
CA ALA A 278 -0.23 -13.69 -12.11
C ALA A 278 0.02 -12.21 -12.40
N GLN A 279 -0.79 -11.33 -11.81
CA GLN A 279 -0.66 -9.89 -11.94
C GLN A 279 0.68 -9.40 -11.37
N ALA A 280 1.07 -9.87 -10.18
CA ALA A 280 2.33 -9.47 -9.54
C ALA A 280 3.55 -9.85 -10.40
N ARG A 281 3.58 -11.05 -11.00
CA ARG A 281 4.66 -11.45 -11.91
C ARG A 281 4.76 -10.55 -13.12
N ALA A 282 3.64 -10.26 -13.76
CA ALA A 282 3.59 -9.42 -14.96
C ALA A 282 4.06 -7.98 -14.63
N LEU A 283 3.54 -7.40 -13.56
CA LEU A 283 3.88 -6.04 -13.11
C LEU A 283 5.34 -5.94 -12.66
N ALA A 284 5.84 -6.91 -11.88
CA ALA A 284 7.24 -6.94 -11.45
C ALA A 284 8.20 -7.01 -12.65
N ALA A 285 7.96 -7.93 -13.59
CA ALA A 285 8.80 -8.08 -14.77
C ALA A 285 8.80 -6.81 -15.65
N ALA A 286 7.62 -6.24 -15.90
CA ALA A 286 7.49 -5.02 -16.69
C ALA A 286 8.21 -3.84 -16.02
N ARG A 287 8.00 -3.66 -14.72
CA ARG A 287 8.57 -2.53 -13.97
C ARG A 287 10.09 -2.66 -13.82
N HIS A 288 10.61 -3.84 -13.55
CA HIS A 288 12.06 -4.05 -13.42
C HIS A 288 12.78 -3.87 -14.77
N ARG A 289 12.18 -4.31 -15.88
CA ARG A 289 12.69 -4.02 -17.22
C ARG A 289 12.78 -2.52 -17.48
N GLU A 290 11.71 -1.80 -17.17
CA GLU A 290 11.68 -0.33 -17.32
C GLU A 290 12.74 0.35 -16.45
N ARG A 291 12.88 -0.01 -15.18
CA ARG A 291 13.89 0.53 -14.26
C ARG A 291 15.31 0.34 -14.81
N LEU A 292 15.62 -0.87 -15.31
CA LEU A 292 16.94 -1.15 -15.92
C LEU A 292 17.15 -0.37 -17.21
N ALA A 293 16.13 -0.28 -18.07
CA ALA A 293 16.22 0.48 -19.32
C ALA A 293 16.46 1.98 -19.05
N ARG A 294 15.72 2.57 -18.10
CA ARG A 294 15.89 3.97 -17.68
C ARG A 294 17.27 4.22 -17.09
N HIS A 295 17.78 3.33 -16.25
CA HIS A 295 19.11 3.45 -15.70
C HIS A 295 20.19 3.40 -16.77
N ARG A 296 20.08 2.50 -17.75
CA ARG A 296 21.01 2.44 -18.90
C ARG A 296 20.97 3.72 -19.73
N GLU A 297 19.80 4.30 -19.95
CA GLU A 297 19.63 5.60 -20.62
C GLU A 297 20.30 6.72 -19.83
N PHE A 298 19.98 6.84 -18.55
CA PHE A 298 20.59 7.81 -17.65
C PHE A 298 22.13 7.75 -17.67
N VAL A 299 22.73 6.56 -17.62
CA VAL A 299 24.17 6.38 -17.71
C VAL A 299 24.71 6.85 -19.07
N ARG A 300 24.00 6.60 -20.18
CA ARG A 300 24.37 7.09 -21.51
C ARG A 300 24.38 8.62 -21.59
N GLU A 301 23.34 9.25 -21.08
CA GLU A 301 23.20 10.71 -21.03
C GLU A 301 24.34 11.34 -20.20
N ARG A 302 24.60 10.79 -19.01
CA ARG A 302 25.69 11.28 -18.14
C ARG A 302 27.07 11.19 -18.83
N ARG A 303 27.32 10.11 -19.55
CA ARG A 303 28.56 9.96 -20.34
C ARG A 303 28.66 10.97 -21.48
N ALA A 304 27.55 11.22 -22.17
CA ALA A 304 27.50 12.22 -23.23
C ALA A 304 27.77 13.64 -22.70
N GLU A 305 27.40 13.92 -21.45
CA GLU A 305 27.73 15.16 -20.73
C GLU A 305 29.15 15.20 -20.16
N GLY A 306 29.96 14.16 -20.38
CA GLY A 306 31.34 14.08 -19.88
C GLY A 306 31.47 13.65 -18.42
N SER A 307 30.40 13.09 -17.82
CA SER A 307 30.35 12.60 -16.43
C SER A 307 30.30 11.07 -16.41
N GLU A 308 31.38 10.43 -15.97
CA GLU A 308 31.43 8.97 -15.82
C GLU A 308 30.98 8.57 -14.42
N PRO A 309 29.99 7.64 -14.27
CA PRO A 309 29.60 7.11 -12.96
C PRO A 309 30.78 6.41 -12.26
N GLY A 310 30.99 6.75 -10.98
CA GLY A 310 32.22 6.37 -10.25
C GLY A 310 32.23 4.94 -9.71
N TYR A 311 31.14 4.19 -9.83
CA TYR A 311 31.00 2.85 -9.24
C TYR A 311 30.42 1.86 -10.24
N ARG A 312 30.49 0.56 -9.91
CA ARG A 312 29.82 -0.52 -10.66
C ARG A 312 28.88 -1.30 -9.76
N SER A 313 27.72 -1.68 -10.29
CA SER A 313 26.83 -2.64 -9.67
C SER A 313 27.54 -4.01 -9.57
N VAL A 314 27.33 -4.68 -8.45
CA VAL A 314 27.81 -6.06 -8.24
C VAL A 314 26.82 -7.07 -8.85
N ALA A 315 25.54 -6.74 -8.84
CA ALA A 315 24.50 -7.62 -9.33
C ALA A 315 24.35 -7.63 -10.86
N TYR A 316 24.59 -6.47 -11.51
CA TYR A 316 24.26 -6.24 -12.93
C TYR A 316 25.46 -5.79 -13.78
N GLU A 317 26.62 -5.59 -13.18
CA GLU A 317 27.86 -5.21 -13.85
C GLU A 317 27.85 -3.89 -14.64
N PHE A 318 26.78 -3.08 -14.56
CA PHE A 318 26.73 -1.77 -15.16
C PHE A 318 27.21 -0.65 -14.19
N PRO A 319 27.55 0.54 -14.72
CA PRO A 319 27.95 1.68 -13.89
C PRO A 319 26.78 2.19 -13.03
N VAL A 320 27.09 2.68 -11.83
CA VAL A 320 26.15 3.33 -10.90
C VAL A 320 26.78 4.58 -10.29
N MET A 321 25.97 5.56 -9.92
CA MET A 321 26.42 6.87 -9.45
C MET A 321 27.03 6.82 -8.06
N THR A 322 26.50 6.00 -7.15
CA THR A 322 26.87 6.00 -5.74
C THR A 322 27.31 4.64 -5.24
N LYS A 323 28.07 4.65 -4.14
CA LYS A 323 28.46 3.42 -3.43
C LYS A 323 27.23 2.67 -2.88
N GLN A 324 26.13 3.36 -2.64
CA GLN A 324 24.90 2.78 -2.07
C GLN A 324 24.20 1.87 -3.07
N GLU A 325 24.20 2.22 -4.37
CA GLU A 325 23.55 1.45 -5.44
C GLU A 325 24.28 0.16 -5.80
N ARG A 326 25.55 -0.01 -5.37
CA ARG A 326 26.40 -1.14 -5.81
C ARG A 326 25.82 -2.50 -5.55
N ARG A 327 25.02 -2.67 -4.50
CA ARG A 327 24.39 -3.94 -4.08
C ARG A 327 22.89 -3.98 -4.29
N LEU A 328 22.33 -3.01 -5.00
CA LEU A 328 20.95 -3.00 -5.40
C LEU A 328 20.62 -4.28 -6.16
N VAL A 329 19.51 -4.93 -5.77
CA VAL A 329 18.97 -6.13 -6.43
C VAL A 329 17.47 -5.92 -6.66
N LEU A 330 17.05 -6.01 -7.90
CA LEU A 330 15.63 -6.09 -8.27
C LEU A 330 15.19 -7.53 -8.09
N PRO A 331 14.13 -7.82 -7.31
CA PRO A 331 13.68 -9.19 -7.09
C PRO A 331 12.89 -9.72 -8.30
N SER A 332 13.07 -11.00 -8.65
CA SER A 332 12.14 -11.72 -9.54
C SER A 332 11.18 -12.56 -8.72
N ILE A 333 9.99 -12.80 -9.23
CA ILE A 333 9.03 -13.76 -8.64
C ILE A 333 9.22 -15.11 -9.34
N GLU A 334 9.87 -16.04 -8.66
CA GLU A 334 10.17 -17.39 -9.21
C GLU A 334 9.01 -18.35 -9.01
N ALA A 335 8.49 -18.45 -7.78
CA ALA A 335 7.36 -19.30 -7.45
C ALA A 335 6.34 -18.57 -6.58
N VAL A 336 5.07 -18.89 -6.77
CA VAL A 336 3.97 -18.48 -5.88
C VAL A 336 3.14 -19.71 -5.55
N ARG A 337 2.86 -19.92 -4.28
CA ARG A 337 1.97 -20.98 -3.78
C ARG A 337 0.87 -20.36 -2.93
N ARG A 338 -0.38 -20.73 -3.23
CA ARG A 338 -1.50 -20.51 -2.29
C ARG A 338 -1.34 -21.51 -1.14
N VAL A 339 -1.59 -21.05 0.08
CA VAL A 339 -1.56 -21.87 1.29
C VAL A 339 -2.96 -21.89 1.86
N ASP A 340 -3.59 -23.06 1.91
CA ASP A 340 -4.89 -23.23 2.53
C ASP A 340 -4.78 -23.10 4.06
N GLU A 341 -5.76 -22.46 4.70
CA GLU A 341 -5.82 -22.34 6.17
C GLU A 341 -6.08 -23.73 6.79
N GLY A 342 -5.04 -24.49 7.05
CA GLY A 342 -5.16 -25.81 7.64
C GLY A 342 -3.89 -26.68 7.57
N GLY A 343 -2.86 -26.17 6.93
CA GLY A 343 -1.64 -26.93 6.67
C GLY A 343 -0.38 -26.34 7.31
N ASP A 344 -0.31 -26.20 8.62
CA ASP A 344 0.98 -26.20 9.33
C ASP A 344 1.44 -27.67 9.48
N GLY A 345 1.86 -28.25 8.36
CA GLY A 345 2.55 -29.53 8.30
C GLY A 345 4.03 -29.30 8.56
N ASP A 346 4.43 -29.41 9.78
CA ASP A 346 5.83 -29.67 10.17
C ASP A 346 6.26 -31.00 9.51
N ASP A 347 7.19 -30.92 8.58
CA ASP A 347 7.86 -32.08 7.99
C ASP A 347 8.93 -32.57 8.97
N GLY A 348 8.63 -33.61 9.77
CA GLY A 348 9.68 -34.41 10.33
C GLY A 348 9.55 -34.87 11.76
N SER A 349 8.82 -35.94 12.05
CA SER A 349 9.42 -37.16 12.66
C SER A 349 8.35 -38.22 12.99
N SER A 350 8.70 -39.41 12.66
CA SER A 350 8.03 -40.68 12.89
C SER A 350 7.75 -41.02 14.37
N GLY A 351 6.57 -41.65 14.59
CA GLY A 351 6.41 -42.75 15.56
C GLY A 351 5.69 -42.36 16.84
N ASP A 352 4.52 -42.76 17.05
CA ASP A 352 4.11 -43.92 17.85
C ASP A 352 2.59 -43.90 18.13
N GLU A 353 2.01 -45.07 18.07
CA GLU A 353 0.59 -45.32 18.28
C GLU A 353 0.22 -45.20 19.76
N GLY A 354 -0.97 -44.67 20.04
CA GLY A 354 -1.56 -44.67 21.38
C GLY A 354 -3.02 -44.27 21.41
N ASP A 355 -3.87 -45.28 21.25
CA ASP A 355 -5.32 -45.28 21.51
C ASP A 355 -5.67 -44.69 22.89
N HIS A 356 -6.69 -43.81 22.99
CA HIS A 356 -7.82 -43.91 23.93
C HIS A 356 -8.87 -42.81 23.82
N SER A 357 -10.08 -43.27 23.77
CA SER A 357 -11.41 -42.70 23.71
C SER A 357 -11.86 -41.81 24.85
N GLN A 358 -13.01 -41.11 24.56
CA GLN A 358 -14.13 -40.58 25.39
C GLN A 358 -14.00 -39.14 25.86
N GLY A 359 -14.83 -38.21 25.33
CA GLY A 359 -16.20 -38.02 25.78
C GLY A 359 -16.35 -36.77 26.65
N GLY A 360 -17.20 -35.80 26.26
CA GLY A 360 -17.62 -34.73 27.19
C GLY A 360 -18.01 -33.43 26.53
N ASP A 361 -19.21 -33.27 26.36
CA ASP A 361 -20.22 -32.29 26.02
C ASP A 361 -20.13 -30.95 26.82
N HIS A 362 -20.73 -29.88 26.21
CA HIS A 362 -21.23 -28.60 26.72
C HIS A 362 -20.27 -27.38 26.87
N GLY A 363 -20.69 -26.34 26.16
CA GLY A 363 -20.51 -24.95 26.54
C GLY A 363 -20.72 -24.00 25.36
N GLN A 364 -21.96 -23.53 25.21
CA GLN A 364 -22.34 -22.38 24.39
C GLN A 364 -21.64 -21.11 24.87
N ASP A 365 -21.36 -20.24 23.89
CA ASP A 365 -21.49 -18.80 23.85
C ASP A 365 -20.22 -18.03 23.60
N GLY A 366 -20.30 -17.23 22.56
CA GLY A 366 -19.40 -16.16 22.23
C GLY A 366 -19.19 -16.05 20.72
N ASP A 367 -20.21 -15.52 20.03
CA ASP A 367 -20.05 -15.02 18.65
C ASP A 367 -19.13 -13.80 18.69
N HIS A 368 -17.83 -14.08 18.78
CA HIS A 368 -16.81 -13.07 18.52
C HIS A 368 -16.54 -13.10 17.03
N GLY A 369 -16.72 -11.94 16.37
CA GLY A 369 -16.68 -11.68 14.96
C GLY A 369 -15.74 -12.61 14.19
N ARG A 370 -16.32 -13.45 13.35
CA ARG A 370 -15.59 -14.33 12.44
C ARG A 370 -14.81 -13.45 11.47
N ASN A 371 -13.50 -13.32 11.67
CA ASN A 371 -12.62 -12.96 10.57
C ASN A 371 -12.83 -14.01 9.49
N GLY A 372 -13.46 -13.60 8.38
CA GLY A 372 -13.88 -14.49 7.31
C GLY A 372 -12.70 -15.15 6.62
N GLU A 373 -12.99 -16.18 5.84
CA GLU A 373 -12.01 -16.89 5.00
C GLU A 373 -11.22 -15.89 4.16
N GLY A 374 -9.91 -15.85 4.35
CA GLY A 374 -8.99 -15.00 3.62
C GLY A 374 -8.17 -15.81 2.60
N ALA A 375 -7.26 -15.12 1.90
CA ALA A 375 -6.31 -15.76 1.01
C ALA A 375 -4.88 -15.60 1.54
N ARG A 376 -4.07 -16.67 1.45
CA ARG A 376 -2.67 -16.65 1.85
C ARG A 376 -1.78 -17.19 0.74
N PHE A 377 -0.68 -16.47 0.48
CA PHE A 377 0.31 -16.85 -0.53
C PHE A 377 1.71 -16.82 0.06
N VAL A 378 2.55 -17.74 -0.44
CA VAL A 378 4.00 -17.73 -0.22
C VAL A 378 4.67 -17.50 -1.55
N VAL A 379 5.56 -16.50 -1.60
CA VAL A 379 6.29 -16.09 -2.80
C VAL A 379 7.78 -16.32 -2.59
N GLU A 380 8.42 -17.00 -3.54
CA GLU A 380 9.87 -17.17 -3.61
C GLU A 380 10.45 -16.20 -4.63
N HIS A 381 11.47 -15.47 -4.20
CA HIS A 381 12.11 -14.44 -5.01
C HIS A 381 13.55 -14.79 -5.33
N GLY A 382 13.93 -14.59 -6.58
CA GLY A 382 15.30 -14.58 -7.05
C GLY A 382 15.79 -13.18 -7.37
N ARG A 383 16.85 -13.11 -8.16
CA ARG A 383 17.32 -11.86 -8.76
C ARG A 383 16.80 -11.74 -10.18
N TYR A 384 16.15 -10.63 -10.51
CA TYR A 384 15.77 -10.33 -11.89
C TYR A 384 17.03 -10.31 -12.79
N GLY A 385 17.05 -11.19 -13.79
CA GLY A 385 18.17 -11.35 -14.72
C GLY A 385 18.11 -10.30 -15.84
N VAL A 386 19.27 -9.90 -16.35
CA VAL A 386 19.38 -9.02 -17.53
C VAL A 386 19.08 -9.80 -18.82
N GLU A 387 19.10 -11.13 -18.74
CA GLU A 387 18.83 -12.06 -19.85
C GLU A 387 17.33 -12.36 -20.04
N ASP A 388 16.48 -11.86 -19.14
CA ASP A 388 15.02 -12.00 -19.20
C ASP A 388 14.36 -10.94 -20.10
N GLU A 389 15.14 -10.27 -20.97
CA GLU A 389 14.69 -9.20 -21.88
C GLU A 389 14.32 -9.70 -23.28
#